data_cecd9233017f25cf9e192244eaa05cc8
#
_entry.id   cecd9233017f25cf9e192244eaa05cc8
#
_cell.length_a   1.000
_cell.length_b   1.000
_cell.length_c   1.000
_cell.angle_alpha   90.00
_cell.angle_beta   90.00
_cell.angle_gamma   90.00
#
_symmetry.space_group_name_H-M   'P 1'
#
loop_
_entity.id
_entity.type
_entity.pdbx_description
1 polymer ?
#
loop_
_entity_poly.entity_id
_entity_poly.type
_entity_poly.pdbx_seq_one_letter_code
_entity_poly.pdbx_strand_id
1 'polypeptide(L)'
;MKKRMRKITALFVCGVAVLSMMGCGSSTGGTADSGDTVTVGLLHSLTGSMAISEGSVRDAEVLAIEEINEAGGVLGKQIEYIEEDGASEPSTFATKAEKLLGEDEVATVFGCWTSSSRKAVKQIFEDYDNLLWYPVQYEGMESSKNIVYMGAAPNQQIVPAIEYLADQGYKKFFLLGSDYVFPRTANMIINAQIDAIDGAEVVGEEYAAMDQTEFSSIISKIEDAQPDVIINTLNGTGNVSFFKQLADRNITSDDMMTMSFSIAEEEVQTIGSDILKGNLVSWNYYQTTDTEKNKEFVEAYKAKYGEDRVTSDPAEAAYDAVYMWKAACEKAGSFDTEDVREALDGLSIDAPEGTITVDGENQHISKTVRIGEIREDGLIYEVSATDSPVDPDPYLTTYDWAVEAGVQPLE
;
A
#
# COMPACT_ATOMS: atom_id res chain seq x y z
N MET A 1 -3.28 73.48 -2.45
CA MET A 1 -4.57 74.02 -2.89
C MET A 1 -5.61 72.94 -2.62
N LYS A 2 -6.38 72.97 -1.53
CA LYS A 2 -7.73 73.47 -1.31
C LYS A 2 -8.71 72.99 -2.40
N LYS A 3 -9.70 72.12 -2.08
CA LYS A 3 -11.08 72.37 -1.58
C LYS A 3 -11.88 71.05 -1.60
N ARG A 4 -12.43 70.60 -0.49
CA ARG A 4 -13.81 70.72 0.10
C ARG A 4 -14.84 69.80 -0.58
N MET A 5 -15.24 68.73 0.13
CA MET A 5 -16.45 68.56 0.97
C MET A 5 -17.82 68.85 0.29
N ARG A 6 -18.71 67.87 0.28
CA ARG A 6 -20.11 68.07 0.71
C ARG A 6 -20.83 66.76 0.99
N LYS A 7 -21.39 66.68 2.18
CA LYS A 7 -22.34 65.71 2.71
C LYS A 7 -23.74 66.03 2.13
N ILE A 8 -24.58 65.02 1.88
CA ILE A 8 -26.04 65.17 2.01
C ILE A 8 -26.60 63.93 2.66
N THR A 9 -27.27 64.15 3.81
CA THR A 9 -28.07 63.23 4.63
C THR A 9 -29.52 63.35 4.13
N ALA A 10 -30.25 62.23 4.03
CA ALA A 10 -31.70 62.26 4.05
C ALA A 10 -32.23 61.01 4.78
N LEU A 11 -32.89 61.29 5.85
CA LEU A 11 -33.68 60.42 6.74
C LEU A 11 -35.09 60.30 6.15
N PHE A 12 -35.71 59.12 6.18
CA PHE A 12 -37.14 59.02 6.37
C PHE A 12 -37.55 57.72 7.09
N VAL A 13 -38.46 57.90 8.01
CA VAL A 13 -38.89 57.04 9.11
C VAL A 13 -40.29 56.50 8.78
N CYS A 14 -40.66 55.41 9.45
CA CYS A 14 -41.99 54.83 9.80
C CYS A 14 -42.51 53.67 8.95
N GLY A 15 -42.75 52.57 9.63
CA GLY A 15 -44.06 52.05 9.96
C GLY A 15 -44.05 50.65 10.58
N VAL A 16 -44.49 50.56 11.78
CA VAL A 16 -44.71 49.41 12.65
C VAL A 16 -45.93 48.61 12.22
N ALA A 17 -45.87 47.28 12.25
CA ALA A 17 -47.02 46.43 12.58
C ALA A 17 -46.53 45.09 13.18
N VAL A 18 -46.86 44.96 14.45
CA VAL A 18 -46.72 43.76 15.28
C VAL A 18 -47.95 42.88 15.06
N LEU A 19 -47.77 41.59 14.85
CA LEU A 19 -48.78 40.60 15.24
C LEU A 19 -48.08 39.33 15.78
N SER A 20 -48.23 39.14 17.06
CA SER A 20 -47.87 37.96 17.84
C SER A 20 -48.81 36.80 17.55
N MET A 21 -48.28 35.60 17.33
CA MET A 21 -48.97 34.36 17.72
C MET A 21 -48.01 33.42 18.40
N MET A 22 -48.30 33.18 19.64
CA MET A 22 -47.73 32.13 20.54
C MET A 22 -48.10 30.74 20.00
N GLY A 23 -47.07 29.91 19.80
CA GLY A 23 -47.21 28.46 19.66
C GLY A 23 -46.14 27.83 20.53
N CYS A 24 -46.47 27.36 21.71
CA CYS A 24 -45.65 26.50 22.55
C CYS A 24 -45.46 25.15 21.86
N GLY A 25 -44.23 24.84 21.44
CA GLY A 25 -43.76 23.53 21.11
C GLY A 25 -42.45 23.33 21.85
N SER A 26 -42.46 22.52 22.90
CA SER A 26 -41.25 22.09 23.61
C SER A 26 -40.39 21.25 22.67
N SER A 27 -39.35 21.83 22.10
CA SER A 27 -38.23 21.07 21.54
C SER A 27 -37.14 21.03 22.61
N THR A 28 -36.96 19.86 23.18
CA THR A 28 -35.76 19.47 23.88
C THR A 28 -34.57 19.81 22.99
N GLY A 29 -33.78 20.79 23.42
CA GLY A 29 -32.49 21.12 22.80
C GLY A 29 -31.57 19.93 23.01
N GLY A 30 -31.48 19.09 22.00
CA GLY A 30 -30.29 18.31 21.77
C GLY A 30 -29.24 19.31 21.28
N THR A 31 -28.14 19.44 21.99
CA THR A 31 -26.92 20.03 21.48
C THR A 31 -26.60 19.26 20.21
N ALA A 32 -26.71 19.89 19.04
CA ALA A 32 -26.16 19.37 17.82
C ALA A 32 -24.65 19.19 18.11
N ASP A 33 -24.22 17.97 18.19
CA ASP A 33 -22.80 17.61 18.18
C ASP A 33 -22.25 18.12 16.84
N SER A 34 -21.25 19.01 16.92
CA SER A 34 -20.67 19.72 15.78
C SER A 34 -19.71 18.80 15.03
N GLY A 35 -20.23 17.82 14.30
CA GLY A 35 -19.38 16.87 13.62
C GLY A 35 -20.09 16.11 12.53
N ASP A 36 -20.40 16.79 11.41
CA ASP A 36 -20.84 16.13 10.18
C ASP A 36 -19.66 15.42 9.47
N THR A 37 -18.43 15.46 10.04
CA THR A 37 -17.21 14.88 9.47
C THR A 37 -16.43 14.03 10.45
N VAL A 38 -15.63 13.11 9.93
CA VAL A 38 -14.57 12.38 10.61
C VAL A 38 -13.27 12.59 9.85
N THR A 39 -12.18 12.94 10.55
CA THR A 39 -10.90 13.24 9.91
C THR A 39 -9.98 12.04 9.99
N VAL A 40 -9.37 11.67 8.86
CA VAL A 40 -8.35 10.61 8.74
C VAL A 40 -7.02 11.19 8.27
N GLY A 41 -5.91 10.47 8.51
CA GLY A 41 -4.60 10.84 8.00
C GLY A 41 -4.23 10.04 6.75
N LEU A 42 -3.58 10.67 5.76
CA LEU A 42 -2.91 10.01 4.64
C LEU A 42 -1.41 10.32 4.75
N LEU A 43 -0.59 9.29 4.92
CA LEU A 43 0.84 9.43 5.19
C LEU A 43 1.68 8.66 4.18
N HIS A 44 2.14 9.34 3.13
CA HIS A 44 2.87 8.76 2.00
C HIS A 44 4.10 9.58 1.62
N SER A 45 5.03 8.98 0.87
CA SER A 45 6.10 9.72 0.20
C SER A 45 5.56 10.34 -1.09
N LEU A 46 5.25 11.63 -1.05
CA LEU A 46 4.86 12.39 -2.23
C LEU A 46 6.07 13.02 -2.92
N THR A 47 7.22 13.00 -2.24
CA THR A 47 8.53 13.41 -2.75
C THR A 47 9.60 12.37 -2.41
N GLY A 48 10.76 12.44 -3.11
CA GLY A 48 11.87 11.50 -2.93
C GLY A 48 11.78 10.25 -3.81
N SER A 49 12.59 9.22 -3.47
CA SER A 49 12.78 8.02 -4.31
C SER A 49 11.54 7.12 -4.41
N MET A 50 10.64 7.19 -3.42
CA MET A 50 9.43 6.36 -3.37
C MET A 50 8.19 7.04 -3.96
N ALA A 51 8.27 8.31 -4.35
CA ALA A 51 7.11 9.04 -4.90
C ALA A 51 6.55 8.40 -6.18
N ILE A 52 7.38 7.66 -6.93
CA ILE A 52 6.95 6.91 -8.12
C ILE A 52 5.89 5.84 -7.78
N SER A 53 6.03 5.20 -6.63
CA SER A 53 5.15 4.11 -6.18
C SER A 53 4.02 4.62 -5.27
N GLU A 54 4.31 5.55 -4.34
CA GLU A 54 3.35 5.95 -3.30
C GLU A 54 2.29 6.96 -3.79
N GLY A 55 2.53 7.64 -4.90
CA GLY A 55 1.56 8.60 -5.45
C GLY A 55 0.23 7.98 -5.88
N SER A 56 0.27 6.78 -6.50
CA SER A 56 -0.93 6.04 -6.92
C SER A 56 -1.68 5.43 -5.74
N VAL A 57 -0.95 5.04 -4.71
CA VAL A 57 -1.52 4.52 -3.45
C VAL A 57 -2.39 5.58 -2.78
N ARG A 58 -1.83 6.80 -2.58
CA ARG A 58 -2.58 7.95 -2.07
C ARG A 58 -3.78 8.29 -2.94
N ASP A 59 -3.63 8.25 -4.27
CA ASP A 59 -4.72 8.53 -5.20
C ASP A 59 -5.87 7.52 -5.02
N ALA A 60 -5.58 6.24 -4.80
CA ALA A 60 -6.58 5.20 -4.58
C ALA A 60 -7.34 5.39 -3.25
N GLU A 61 -6.66 5.79 -2.17
CA GLU A 61 -7.31 6.15 -0.90
C GLU A 61 -8.26 7.33 -1.07
N VAL A 62 -7.82 8.38 -1.78
CA VAL A 62 -8.67 9.55 -2.06
C VAL A 62 -9.88 9.18 -2.91
N LEU A 63 -9.73 8.28 -3.89
CA LEU A 63 -10.86 7.76 -4.67
C LEU A 63 -11.88 7.07 -3.76
N ALA A 64 -11.42 6.14 -2.91
CA ALA A 64 -12.29 5.43 -1.97
C ALA A 64 -13.02 6.39 -1.01
N ILE A 65 -12.31 7.38 -0.47
CA ILE A 65 -12.90 8.40 0.41
C ILE A 65 -14.01 9.17 -0.30
N GLU A 66 -13.78 9.60 -1.54
CA GLU A 66 -14.80 10.34 -2.30
C GLU A 66 -16.03 9.48 -2.62
N GLU A 67 -15.84 8.24 -3.07
CA GLU A 67 -16.94 7.30 -3.33
C GLU A 67 -17.77 7.02 -2.07
N ILE A 68 -17.11 6.80 -0.94
CA ILE A 68 -17.77 6.60 0.36
C ILE A 68 -18.56 7.86 0.75
N ASN A 69 -17.98 9.04 0.54
CA ASN A 69 -18.63 10.32 0.83
C ASN A 69 -19.86 10.55 -0.06
N GLU A 70 -19.77 10.24 -1.36
CA GLU A 70 -20.91 10.31 -2.29
C GLU A 70 -22.03 9.33 -1.88
N ALA A 71 -21.68 8.20 -1.31
CA ALA A 71 -22.63 7.22 -0.78
C ALA A 71 -23.22 7.59 0.59
N GLY A 72 -22.81 8.71 1.21
CA GLY A 72 -23.34 9.20 2.49
C GLY A 72 -22.38 9.13 3.66
N GLY A 73 -21.12 8.79 3.43
CA GLY A 73 -20.04 8.74 4.42
C GLY A 73 -20.05 7.48 5.28
N VAL A 74 -19.44 7.54 6.46
CA VAL A 74 -19.34 6.47 7.45
C VAL A 74 -20.15 6.88 8.69
N LEU A 75 -21.07 6.04 9.12
CA LEU A 75 -21.98 6.33 10.26
C LEU A 75 -22.68 7.69 10.14
N GLY A 76 -22.94 8.14 8.89
CA GLY A 76 -23.58 9.42 8.59
C GLY A 76 -22.66 10.64 8.65
N LYS A 77 -21.35 10.44 8.79
CA LYS A 77 -20.32 11.50 8.73
C LYS A 77 -19.55 11.42 7.42
N GLN A 78 -19.23 12.58 6.84
CA GLN A 78 -18.32 12.66 5.71
C GLN A 78 -16.87 12.48 6.17
N ILE A 79 -16.04 11.79 5.39
CA ILE A 79 -14.61 11.65 5.67
C ILE A 79 -13.89 12.89 5.15
N GLU A 80 -13.17 13.58 6.01
CA GLU A 80 -12.15 14.56 5.64
C GLU A 80 -10.77 13.94 5.86
N TYR A 81 -9.74 14.37 5.11
CA TYR A 81 -8.41 13.84 5.30
C TYR A 81 -7.36 14.96 5.42
N ILE A 82 -6.30 14.65 6.17
CA ILE A 82 -5.08 15.44 6.27
C ILE A 82 -3.97 14.64 5.62
N GLU A 83 -3.34 15.22 4.59
CA GLU A 83 -2.24 14.61 3.86
C GLU A 83 -0.90 15.10 4.41
N GLU A 84 0.01 14.16 4.66
CA GLU A 84 1.38 14.44 5.10
C GLU A 84 2.40 13.73 4.21
N ASP A 85 3.44 14.46 3.79
CA ASP A 85 4.54 13.94 2.98
C ASP A 85 5.66 13.38 3.87
N GLY A 86 5.88 12.07 3.79
CA GLY A 86 6.97 11.35 4.45
C GLY A 86 8.33 11.54 3.77
N ALA A 87 8.35 12.12 2.55
CA ALA A 87 9.54 12.49 1.79
C ALA A 87 10.56 11.34 1.58
N SER A 88 10.11 10.09 1.55
CA SER A 88 10.93 8.87 1.47
C SER A 88 11.93 8.68 2.62
N GLU A 89 11.73 9.39 3.74
CA GLU A 89 12.64 9.38 4.89
C GLU A 89 11.92 8.87 6.16
N PRO A 90 12.36 7.74 6.78
CA PRO A 90 11.69 7.16 7.95
C PRO A 90 11.51 8.13 9.13
N SER A 91 12.49 9.01 9.37
CA SER A 91 12.40 10.03 10.43
C SER A 91 11.35 11.11 10.15
N THR A 92 11.10 11.40 8.87
CA THR A 92 10.03 12.32 8.46
C THR A 92 8.67 11.66 8.67
N PHE A 93 8.52 10.38 8.29
CA PHE A 93 7.31 9.61 8.59
C PHE A 93 6.97 9.62 10.08
N ALA A 94 7.96 9.38 10.95
CA ALA A 94 7.77 9.44 12.41
C ALA A 94 7.25 10.82 12.88
N THR A 95 7.89 11.91 12.43
CA THR A 95 7.47 13.27 12.77
C THR A 95 6.04 13.58 12.29
N LYS A 96 5.69 13.10 11.07
CA LYS A 96 4.36 13.32 10.50
C LYS A 96 3.30 12.47 11.18
N ALA A 97 3.62 11.24 11.59
CA ALA A 97 2.73 10.41 12.38
C ALA A 97 2.43 11.05 13.75
N GLU A 98 3.45 11.56 14.45
CA GLU A 98 3.24 12.30 15.72
C GLU A 98 2.32 13.52 15.53
N LYS A 99 2.47 14.25 14.41
CA LYS A 99 1.60 15.38 14.10
C LYS A 99 0.16 14.94 13.87
N LEU A 100 -0.07 13.96 12.99
CA LEU A 100 -1.42 13.46 12.68
C LEU A 100 -2.15 12.94 13.92
N LEU A 101 -1.44 12.21 14.80
CA LEU A 101 -2.04 11.59 15.98
C LEU A 101 -2.13 12.54 17.17
N GLY A 102 -1.12 13.40 17.40
CA GLY A 102 -1.02 14.22 18.60
C GLY A 102 -1.50 15.67 18.44
N GLU A 103 -1.43 16.25 17.24
CA GLU A 103 -1.87 17.62 16.98
C GLU A 103 -3.20 17.67 16.22
N ASP A 104 -3.32 16.82 15.16
CA ASP A 104 -4.49 16.81 14.30
C ASP A 104 -5.59 15.84 14.83
N GLU A 105 -5.24 14.94 15.75
CA GLU A 105 -6.12 13.98 16.43
C GLU A 105 -7.02 13.19 15.44
N VAL A 106 -6.39 12.67 14.35
CA VAL A 106 -7.12 11.94 13.32
C VAL A 106 -7.65 10.60 13.85
N ALA A 107 -8.80 10.14 13.34
CA ALA A 107 -9.44 8.91 13.78
C ALA A 107 -8.63 7.65 13.41
N THR A 108 -7.93 7.68 12.29
CA THR A 108 -7.05 6.60 11.80
C THR A 108 -6.10 7.15 10.74
N VAL A 109 -5.07 6.38 10.36
CA VAL A 109 -4.12 6.78 9.31
C VAL A 109 -3.95 5.66 8.29
N PHE A 110 -3.98 6.01 7.00
CA PHE A 110 -3.64 5.14 5.90
C PHE A 110 -2.25 5.51 5.38
N GLY A 111 -1.41 4.53 5.07
CA GLY A 111 -0.13 4.87 4.47
C GLY A 111 1.07 4.02 4.87
N CYS A 112 2.23 4.62 4.67
CA CYS A 112 3.54 4.01 4.61
C CYS A 112 3.67 3.06 3.40
N TRP A 113 4.91 2.88 2.95
CA TRP A 113 5.29 1.90 1.95
C TRP A 113 6.43 1.03 2.45
N THR A 114 7.58 1.65 2.71
CA THR A 114 8.75 0.88 3.11
C THR A 114 8.60 0.30 4.51
N SER A 115 9.16 -0.88 4.73
CA SER A 115 9.22 -1.45 6.09
C SER A 115 10.00 -0.54 7.05
N SER A 116 10.93 0.28 6.53
CA SER A 116 11.62 1.29 7.33
C SER A 116 10.68 2.38 7.83
N SER A 117 9.79 2.90 6.98
CA SER A 117 8.78 3.90 7.41
C SER A 117 7.77 3.29 8.37
N ARG A 118 7.24 2.07 8.07
CA ARG A 118 6.34 1.35 8.99
C ARG A 118 6.97 1.16 10.37
N LYS A 119 8.20 0.65 10.43
CA LYS A 119 8.90 0.43 11.71
C LYS A 119 9.18 1.75 12.46
N ALA A 120 9.45 2.83 11.75
CA ALA A 120 9.67 4.14 12.37
C ALA A 120 8.41 4.72 13.03
N VAL A 121 7.22 4.43 12.48
CA VAL A 121 5.95 4.94 13.04
C VAL A 121 5.29 3.96 14.00
N LYS A 122 5.62 2.66 13.98
CA LYS A 122 4.95 1.61 14.75
C LYS A 122 4.79 1.97 16.23
N GLN A 123 5.88 2.33 16.91
CA GLN A 123 5.83 2.67 18.33
C GLN A 123 4.95 3.90 18.61
N ILE A 124 4.88 4.86 17.68
CA ILE A 124 4.05 6.06 17.79
C ILE A 124 2.57 5.65 17.76
N PHE A 125 2.16 4.77 16.82
CA PHE A 125 0.80 4.25 16.77
C PHE A 125 0.43 3.44 18.03
N GLU A 126 1.37 2.68 18.57
CA GLU A 126 1.19 1.94 19.83
C GLU A 126 1.04 2.87 21.03
N ASP A 127 1.82 3.96 21.11
CA ASP A 127 1.77 4.93 22.19
C ASP A 127 0.48 5.79 22.18
N TYR A 128 -0.03 6.11 20.98
CA TYR A 128 -1.31 6.84 20.83
C TYR A 128 -2.54 5.91 20.78
N ASP A 129 -2.32 4.59 20.77
CA ASP A 129 -3.35 3.55 20.58
C ASP A 129 -4.26 3.85 19.38
N ASN A 130 -3.67 4.17 18.23
CA ASN A 130 -4.37 4.43 16.97
C ASN A 130 -4.06 3.32 15.94
N LEU A 131 -4.77 3.27 14.82
CA LEU A 131 -4.58 2.28 13.75
C LEU A 131 -3.87 2.90 12.54
N LEU A 132 -2.81 2.21 12.09
CA LEU A 132 -2.21 2.37 10.77
C LEU A 132 -2.75 1.30 9.83
N TRP A 133 -3.27 1.70 8.68
CA TRP A 133 -3.65 0.80 7.58
C TRP A 133 -2.50 0.76 6.58
N TYR A 134 -1.75 -0.33 6.61
CA TYR A 134 -0.51 -0.50 5.84
C TYR A 134 -0.78 -1.31 4.57
N PRO A 135 -0.71 -0.70 3.35
CA PRO A 135 -1.24 -1.31 2.13
C PRO A 135 -0.23 -2.18 1.37
N VAL A 136 1.01 -2.31 1.84
CA VAL A 136 2.09 -2.88 1.05
C VAL A 136 2.53 -4.24 1.60
N GLN A 137 2.95 -5.15 0.71
CA GLN A 137 3.62 -6.38 1.10
C GLN A 137 4.83 -6.10 2.01
N TYR A 138 5.17 -7.06 2.85
CA TYR A 138 6.32 -6.90 3.74
C TYR A 138 6.98 -8.23 4.08
N GLU A 139 8.11 -8.14 4.76
CA GLU A 139 8.98 -9.27 5.12
C GLU A 139 8.43 -10.20 6.21
N GLY A 140 7.28 -9.89 6.78
CA GLY A 140 6.78 -10.63 7.94
C GLY A 140 7.60 -10.37 9.21
N MET A 141 7.64 -11.37 10.10
CA MET A 141 8.40 -11.35 11.36
C MET A 141 7.99 -10.22 12.31
N GLU A 142 6.80 -9.69 12.12
CA GLU A 142 6.22 -8.61 12.90
C GLU A 142 4.70 -8.71 12.89
N SER A 143 4.08 -8.33 13.99
CA SER A 143 2.67 -7.99 14.08
C SER A 143 2.48 -6.91 15.14
N SER A 144 1.47 -6.08 15.00
CA SER A 144 1.08 -5.07 15.99
C SER A 144 -0.44 -4.95 16.00
N LYS A 145 -1.03 -4.84 17.18
CA LYS A 145 -2.47 -4.56 17.32
C LYS A 145 -2.86 -3.16 16.79
N ASN A 146 -1.87 -2.33 16.49
CA ASN A 146 -2.03 -0.96 16.00
C ASN A 146 -1.71 -0.82 14.50
N ILE A 147 -1.47 -1.94 13.79
CA ILE A 147 -1.27 -1.97 12.34
C ILE A 147 -2.18 -3.01 11.72
N VAL A 148 -2.98 -2.61 10.75
CA VAL A 148 -3.73 -3.53 9.88
C VAL A 148 -2.90 -3.72 8.61
N TYR A 149 -2.45 -4.96 8.40
CA TYR A 149 -1.56 -5.32 7.29
C TYR A 149 -2.39 -5.72 6.07
N MET A 150 -2.63 -4.75 5.16
CA MET A 150 -3.46 -4.95 3.96
C MET A 150 -2.67 -5.56 2.80
N GLY A 151 -1.34 -5.46 2.82
CA GLY A 151 -0.45 -6.09 1.84
C GLY A 151 -0.08 -7.53 2.23
N ALA A 152 0.58 -8.23 1.30
CA ALA A 152 0.96 -9.63 1.46
C ALA A 152 1.93 -9.89 2.64
N ALA A 153 1.67 -10.93 3.41
CA ALA A 153 2.65 -11.59 4.26
C ALA A 153 3.61 -12.47 3.43
N PRO A 154 4.76 -12.91 3.96
CA PRO A 154 5.74 -13.69 3.20
C PRO A 154 5.18 -14.95 2.53
N ASN A 155 4.27 -15.65 3.19
CA ASN A 155 3.62 -16.85 2.63
C ASN A 155 2.58 -16.54 1.54
N GLN A 156 2.30 -15.26 1.30
CA GLN A 156 1.37 -14.79 0.28
C GLN A 156 2.08 -14.10 -0.91
N GLN A 157 3.41 -13.99 -0.89
CA GLN A 157 4.21 -13.42 -1.97
C GLN A 157 5.56 -14.10 -2.14
N ILE A 158 6.46 -14.02 -1.15
CA ILE A 158 7.86 -14.47 -1.24
C ILE A 158 7.93 -15.97 -1.44
N VAL A 159 7.31 -16.72 -0.54
CA VAL A 159 7.37 -18.19 -0.55
C VAL A 159 6.79 -18.79 -1.81
N PRO A 160 5.56 -18.44 -2.24
CA PRO A 160 4.97 -19.02 -3.44
C PRO A 160 5.69 -18.59 -4.74
N ALA A 161 6.35 -17.43 -4.77
CA ALA A 161 7.16 -17.05 -5.93
C ALA A 161 8.37 -17.96 -6.13
N ILE A 162 9.06 -18.32 -5.05
CA ILE A 162 10.20 -19.25 -5.10
C ILE A 162 9.73 -20.68 -5.43
N GLU A 163 8.61 -21.13 -4.86
CA GLU A 163 7.99 -22.41 -5.21
C GLU A 163 7.65 -22.46 -6.70
N TYR A 164 6.98 -21.45 -7.23
CA TYR A 164 6.65 -21.36 -8.65
C TYR A 164 7.91 -21.47 -9.53
N LEU A 165 8.96 -20.72 -9.23
CA LEU A 165 10.20 -20.76 -10.00
C LEU A 165 10.88 -22.15 -9.94
N ALA A 166 10.90 -22.78 -8.77
CA ALA A 166 11.46 -24.12 -8.61
C ALA A 166 10.67 -25.17 -9.41
N ASP A 167 9.35 -25.07 -9.43
CA ASP A 167 8.46 -25.92 -10.22
C ASP A 167 8.63 -25.72 -11.73
N GLN A 168 9.00 -24.51 -12.17
CA GLN A 168 9.40 -24.22 -13.55
C GLN A 168 10.81 -24.73 -13.91
N GLY A 169 11.56 -25.22 -12.92
CA GLY A 169 12.88 -25.82 -13.10
C GLY A 169 14.06 -24.87 -12.92
N TYR A 170 13.84 -23.65 -12.44
CA TYR A 170 14.92 -22.72 -12.09
C TYR A 170 15.70 -23.27 -10.88
N LYS A 171 17.05 -23.22 -10.94
CA LYS A 171 17.93 -23.80 -9.93
C LYS A 171 18.97 -22.82 -9.38
N LYS A 172 19.40 -21.84 -10.19
CA LYS A 172 20.41 -20.87 -9.82
C LYS A 172 19.77 -19.49 -9.62
N PHE A 173 19.78 -19.04 -8.41
CA PHE A 173 19.14 -17.80 -8.01
C PHE A 173 20.18 -16.72 -7.67
N PHE A 174 20.04 -15.53 -8.23
CA PHE A 174 20.81 -14.36 -7.81
C PHE A 174 19.87 -13.39 -7.08
N LEU A 175 20.20 -13.02 -5.85
CA LEU A 175 19.38 -12.13 -5.03
C LEU A 175 19.89 -10.70 -5.14
N LEU A 176 19.03 -9.77 -5.55
CA LEU A 176 19.34 -8.34 -5.63
C LEU A 176 18.29 -7.53 -4.89
N GLY A 177 18.69 -6.78 -3.86
CA GLY A 177 17.77 -5.98 -3.05
C GLY A 177 18.26 -4.58 -2.74
N SER A 178 17.36 -3.71 -2.35
CA SER A 178 17.73 -2.45 -1.70
C SER A 178 18.26 -2.71 -0.29
N ASP A 179 19.19 -1.87 0.18
CA ASP A 179 19.87 -2.07 1.46
C ASP A 179 19.04 -1.54 2.64
N TYR A 180 17.94 -2.23 2.97
CA TYR A 180 17.14 -1.97 4.17
C TYR A 180 16.41 -3.24 4.63
N VAL A 181 15.57 -3.14 5.68
CA VAL A 181 15.02 -4.30 6.39
C VAL A 181 14.23 -5.25 5.50
N PHE A 182 13.34 -4.76 4.60
CA PHE A 182 12.52 -5.65 3.77
C PHE A 182 13.38 -6.56 2.88
N PRO A 183 14.26 -6.08 1.97
CA PRO A 183 15.05 -6.96 1.11
C PRO A 183 15.98 -7.90 1.89
N ARG A 184 16.56 -7.41 2.99
CA ARG A 184 17.46 -8.26 3.80
C ARG A 184 16.72 -9.42 4.47
N THR A 185 15.54 -9.16 5.03
CA THR A 185 14.72 -10.23 5.62
C THR A 185 14.10 -11.12 4.54
N ALA A 186 13.61 -10.56 3.46
CA ALA A 186 13.10 -11.33 2.31
C ALA A 186 14.18 -12.28 1.77
N ASN A 187 15.40 -11.77 1.54
CA ASN A 187 16.50 -12.60 1.05
C ASN A 187 16.94 -13.67 2.08
N MET A 188 16.85 -13.39 3.38
CA MET A 188 17.07 -14.42 4.41
C MET A 188 16.03 -15.54 4.31
N ILE A 189 14.75 -15.22 4.13
CA ILE A 189 13.67 -16.20 3.92
C ILE A 189 13.94 -16.99 2.63
N ILE A 190 14.26 -16.30 1.54
CA ILE A 190 14.54 -16.92 0.23
C ILE A 190 15.73 -17.86 0.30
N ASN A 191 16.84 -17.47 0.95
CA ASN A 191 18.00 -18.34 1.16
C ASN A 191 17.60 -19.62 1.89
N ALA A 192 16.87 -19.49 3.02
CA ALA A 192 16.42 -20.64 3.79
C ALA A 192 15.50 -21.58 2.98
N GLN A 193 14.61 -21.01 2.17
CA GLN A 193 13.70 -21.78 1.31
C GLN A 193 14.48 -22.50 0.19
N ILE A 194 15.41 -21.81 -0.48
CA ILE A 194 16.24 -22.38 -1.57
C ILE A 194 17.12 -23.49 -1.04
N ASP A 195 17.70 -23.35 0.16
CA ASP A 195 18.50 -24.38 0.81
C ASP A 195 17.69 -25.67 1.09
N ALA A 196 16.37 -25.57 1.22
CA ALA A 196 15.47 -26.71 1.38
C ALA A 196 15.03 -27.35 0.04
N ILE A 197 15.34 -26.75 -1.11
CA ILE A 197 14.96 -27.24 -2.45
C ILE A 197 16.12 -28.04 -3.06
N ASP A 198 15.89 -29.31 -3.37
CA ASP A 198 16.93 -30.21 -3.92
C ASP A 198 17.51 -29.68 -5.23
N GLY A 199 18.83 -29.48 -5.23
CA GLY A 199 19.58 -29.02 -6.39
C GLY A 199 19.41 -27.54 -6.74
N ALA A 200 18.77 -26.73 -5.89
CA ALA A 200 18.75 -25.28 -6.02
C ALA A 200 19.89 -24.64 -5.21
N GLU A 201 20.36 -23.48 -5.67
CA GLU A 201 21.42 -22.73 -5.02
C GLU A 201 21.30 -21.22 -5.25
N VAL A 202 21.70 -20.41 -4.26
CA VAL A 202 21.92 -18.99 -4.40
C VAL A 202 23.34 -18.77 -4.89
N VAL A 203 23.48 -18.30 -6.14
CA VAL A 203 24.80 -18.09 -6.79
C VAL A 203 25.39 -16.71 -6.55
N GLY A 204 24.63 -15.79 -5.95
CA GLY A 204 25.09 -14.47 -5.55
C GLY A 204 24.00 -13.67 -4.84
N GLU A 205 24.45 -12.72 -4.02
CA GLU A 205 23.56 -11.82 -3.27
C GLU A 205 24.22 -10.45 -3.17
N GLU A 206 23.49 -9.41 -3.58
CA GLU A 206 23.97 -8.03 -3.60
C GLU A 206 22.88 -7.07 -3.10
N TYR A 207 23.33 -5.98 -2.49
CA TYR A 207 22.46 -4.92 -2.00
C TYR A 207 22.89 -3.56 -2.54
N ALA A 208 21.90 -2.75 -2.91
CA ALA A 208 22.07 -1.40 -3.44
C ALA A 208 21.46 -0.38 -2.48
N ALA A 209 22.08 0.78 -2.31
CA ALA A 209 21.47 1.87 -1.57
C ALA A 209 20.14 2.29 -2.23
N MET A 210 19.17 2.80 -1.42
CA MET A 210 17.84 3.19 -1.91
C MET A 210 17.87 4.24 -3.05
N ASP A 211 18.89 5.09 -3.07
CA ASP A 211 19.11 6.14 -4.07
C ASP A 211 20.19 5.77 -5.11
N GLN A 212 20.62 4.50 -5.15
CA GLN A 212 21.66 4.05 -6.08
C GLN A 212 21.17 4.15 -7.52
N THR A 213 22.00 4.77 -8.35
CA THR A 213 21.76 4.94 -9.79
C THR A 213 22.73 4.17 -10.68
N GLU A 214 23.83 3.63 -10.12
CA GLU A 214 24.89 2.93 -10.85
C GLU A 214 24.92 1.44 -10.50
N PHE A 215 24.50 0.60 -11.43
CA PHE A 215 24.40 -0.85 -11.25
C PHE A 215 25.44 -1.66 -12.05
N SER A 216 26.31 -1.01 -12.81
CA SER A 216 27.27 -1.68 -13.72
C SER A 216 28.12 -2.76 -13.04
N SER A 217 28.56 -2.54 -11.79
CA SER A 217 29.33 -3.52 -11.01
C SER A 217 28.48 -4.72 -10.59
N ILE A 218 27.25 -4.47 -10.15
CA ILE A 218 26.30 -5.54 -9.75
C ILE A 218 25.95 -6.37 -10.97
N ILE A 219 25.60 -5.73 -12.08
CA ILE A 219 25.28 -6.45 -13.34
C ILE A 219 26.45 -7.32 -13.80
N SER A 220 27.71 -6.85 -13.69
CA SER A 220 28.87 -7.69 -14.04
C SER A 220 29.00 -8.91 -13.14
N LYS A 221 28.68 -8.81 -11.84
CA LYS A 221 28.64 -9.96 -10.93
C LYS A 221 27.53 -10.95 -11.29
N ILE A 222 26.37 -10.44 -11.71
CA ILE A 222 25.25 -11.26 -12.18
C ILE A 222 25.64 -12.02 -13.44
N GLU A 223 26.25 -11.33 -14.44
CA GLU A 223 26.76 -11.97 -15.67
C GLU A 223 27.80 -13.06 -15.36
N ASP A 224 28.72 -12.80 -14.42
CA ASP A 224 29.75 -13.77 -14.02
C ASP A 224 29.15 -14.98 -13.28
N ALA A 225 28.11 -14.80 -12.48
CA ALA A 225 27.43 -15.84 -11.73
C ALA A 225 26.55 -16.74 -12.60
N GLN A 226 26.07 -16.24 -13.73
CA GLN A 226 25.18 -16.96 -14.67
C GLN A 226 23.98 -17.61 -13.96
N PRO A 227 23.13 -16.84 -13.26
CA PRO A 227 21.93 -17.36 -12.66
C PRO A 227 20.90 -17.77 -13.71
N ASP A 228 19.96 -18.66 -13.32
CA ASP A 228 18.77 -18.94 -14.12
C ASP A 228 17.74 -17.82 -13.97
N VAL A 229 17.70 -17.18 -12.79
CA VAL A 229 16.76 -16.12 -12.45
C VAL A 229 17.36 -15.13 -11.44
N ILE A 230 17.03 -13.85 -11.62
CA ILE A 230 17.31 -12.81 -10.64
C ILE A 230 16.07 -12.60 -9.80
N ILE A 231 16.20 -12.71 -8.49
CA ILE A 231 15.17 -12.30 -7.54
C ILE A 231 15.41 -10.83 -7.22
N ASN A 232 14.44 -9.99 -7.60
CA ASN A 232 14.54 -8.55 -7.49
C ASN A 232 13.66 -8.03 -6.35
N THR A 233 14.31 -7.55 -5.29
CA THR A 233 13.71 -6.86 -4.13
C THR A 233 14.17 -5.40 -4.04
N LEU A 234 14.61 -4.79 -5.17
CA LEU A 234 14.83 -3.35 -5.27
C LEU A 234 13.51 -2.59 -5.13
N ASN A 235 13.56 -1.37 -4.61
CA ASN A 235 12.42 -0.48 -4.49
C ASN A 235 12.67 0.89 -5.12
N GLY A 236 11.59 1.56 -5.51
CA GLY A 236 11.61 2.93 -6.01
C GLY A 236 12.46 3.11 -7.27
N THR A 237 13.12 4.25 -7.36
CA THR A 237 13.91 4.65 -8.56
C THR A 237 15.11 3.76 -8.86
N GLY A 238 15.57 2.94 -7.89
CA GLY A 238 16.61 1.93 -8.10
C GLY A 238 16.24 0.92 -9.18
N ASN A 239 14.97 0.50 -9.23
CA ASN A 239 14.44 -0.38 -10.27
C ASN A 239 14.63 0.22 -11.67
N VAL A 240 14.28 1.51 -11.83
CA VAL A 240 14.42 2.22 -13.13
C VAL A 240 15.86 2.19 -13.62
N SER A 241 16.82 2.47 -12.73
CA SER A 241 18.24 2.51 -13.05
C SER A 241 18.79 1.11 -13.38
N PHE A 242 18.39 0.10 -12.63
CA PHE A 242 18.83 -1.28 -12.82
C PHE A 242 18.37 -1.84 -14.18
N PHE A 243 17.07 -1.81 -14.46
CA PHE A 243 16.53 -2.38 -15.68
C PHE A 243 16.98 -1.65 -16.94
N LYS A 244 17.14 -0.32 -16.91
CA LYS A 244 17.72 0.43 -18.04
C LYS A 244 19.16 0.02 -18.32
N GLN A 245 19.99 -0.20 -17.28
CA GLN A 245 21.37 -0.65 -17.46
C GLN A 245 21.47 -2.12 -17.88
N LEU A 246 20.53 -3.00 -17.53
CA LEU A 246 20.41 -4.32 -18.13
C LEU A 246 20.12 -4.22 -19.63
N ALA A 247 19.16 -3.40 -20.01
CA ALA A 247 18.80 -3.17 -21.41
C ALA A 247 19.96 -2.56 -22.23
N ASP A 248 20.75 -1.64 -21.66
CA ASP A 248 21.95 -1.08 -22.28
C ASP A 248 23.01 -2.15 -22.59
N ARG A 249 23.00 -3.27 -21.86
CA ARG A 249 23.84 -4.45 -22.13
C ARG A 249 23.18 -5.49 -23.04
N ASN A 250 21.96 -5.19 -23.53
CA ASN A 250 21.12 -6.11 -24.32
C ASN A 250 20.75 -7.39 -23.55
N ILE A 251 20.64 -7.32 -22.23
CA ILE A 251 20.15 -8.42 -21.39
C ILE A 251 18.64 -8.26 -21.28
N THR A 252 17.90 -9.25 -21.76
CA THR A 252 16.44 -9.31 -21.74
C THR A 252 15.96 -10.46 -20.88
N SER A 253 14.65 -10.58 -20.69
CA SER A 253 14.05 -11.72 -20.00
C SER A 253 14.32 -13.08 -20.66
N ASP A 254 14.56 -13.10 -21.98
CA ASP A 254 14.96 -14.31 -22.71
C ASP A 254 16.39 -14.77 -22.36
N ASP A 255 17.27 -13.82 -21.98
CA ASP A 255 18.64 -14.12 -21.59
C ASP A 255 18.74 -14.40 -20.09
N MET A 256 17.96 -13.67 -19.29
CA MET A 256 18.03 -13.71 -17.84
C MET A 256 16.70 -13.23 -17.23
N MET A 257 15.88 -14.18 -16.82
CA MET A 257 14.59 -13.91 -16.18
C MET A 257 14.77 -13.13 -14.88
N THR A 258 13.85 -12.19 -14.59
CA THR A 258 13.70 -11.62 -13.25
C THR A 258 12.34 -11.99 -12.66
N MET A 259 12.30 -12.27 -11.35
CA MET A 259 11.10 -12.31 -10.52
C MET A 259 11.17 -11.13 -9.57
N SER A 260 10.23 -10.19 -9.69
CA SER A 260 10.24 -8.96 -8.90
C SER A 260 9.12 -8.93 -7.86
N PHE A 261 9.42 -8.36 -6.68
CA PHE A 261 8.46 -8.18 -5.57
C PHE A 261 8.04 -6.72 -5.35
N SER A 262 8.55 -5.80 -6.18
CA SER A 262 8.28 -4.36 -6.08
C SER A 262 8.25 -3.68 -7.46
N ILE A 263 7.97 -4.43 -8.51
CA ILE A 263 7.62 -3.92 -9.84
C ILE A 263 6.13 -4.16 -10.02
N ALA A 264 5.37 -3.09 -10.14
CA ALA A 264 3.95 -3.09 -10.45
C ALA A 264 3.70 -2.25 -11.72
N GLU A 265 2.47 -2.00 -12.07
CA GLU A 265 2.10 -1.34 -13.31
C GLU A 265 2.70 0.07 -13.44
N GLU A 266 2.86 0.82 -12.34
CA GLU A 266 3.49 2.16 -12.35
C GLU A 266 4.98 2.10 -12.71
N GLU A 267 5.70 1.12 -12.16
CA GLU A 267 7.09 0.90 -12.50
C GLU A 267 7.22 0.45 -13.96
N VAL A 268 6.31 -0.42 -14.44
CA VAL A 268 6.30 -0.84 -15.86
C VAL A 268 6.10 0.37 -16.79
N GLN A 269 5.18 1.28 -16.47
CA GLN A 269 4.99 2.50 -17.25
C GLN A 269 6.24 3.40 -17.26
N THR A 270 6.95 3.49 -16.14
CA THR A 270 8.12 4.37 -16.00
C THR A 270 9.38 3.80 -16.62
N ILE A 271 9.58 2.49 -16.51
CA ILE A 271 10.77 1.79 -17.06
C ILE A 271 10.60 1.57 -18.55
N GLY A 272 9.42 1.14 -18.97
CA GLY A 272 9.03 0.81 -20.32
C GLY A 272 8.79 -0.69 -20.50
N SER A 273 7.65 -1.03 -21.10
CA SER A 273 7.28 -2.43 -21.37
C SER A 273 8.22 -3.13 -22.35
N ASP A 274 8.86 -2.39 -23.24
CA ASP A 274 9.89 -2.90 -24.17
C ASP A 274 11.12 -3.46 -23.44
N ILE A 275 11.43 -2.92 -22.26
CA ILE A 275 12.53 -3.39 -21.38
C ILE A 275 12.05 -4.55 -20.49
N LEU A 276 10.85 -4.45 -19.94
CA LEU A 276 10.39 -5.35 -18.88
C LEU A 276 9.60 -6.57 -19.34
N LYS A 277 9.10 -6.59 -20.59
CA LYS A 277 8.26 -7.68 -21.08
C LYS A 277 8.92 -9.05 -20.91
N GLY A 278 8.10 -10.03 -20.54
CA GLY A 278 8.53 -11.41 -20.29
C GLY A 278 9.08 -11.64 -18.88
N ASN A 279 9.36 -10.59 -18.10
CA ASN A 279 9.75 -10.74 -16.69
C ASN A 279 8.53 -11.06 -15.83
N LEU A 280 8.79 -11.74 -14.71
CA LEU A 280 7.78 -12.16 -13.75
C LEU A 280 7.72 -11.23 -12.54
N VAL A 281 6.55 -11.15 -11.97
CA VAL A 281 6.26 -10.41 -10.73
C VAL A 281 5.34 -11.24 -9.83
N SER A 282 5.46 -11.04 -8.52
CA SER A 282 4.59 -11.71 -7.55
C SER A 282 3.84 -10.67 -6.73
N TRP A 283 2.50 -10.68 -6.87
CA TRP A 283 1.57 -9.81 -6.17
C TRP A 283 0.27 -10.56 -5.88
N ASN A 284 -0.70 -9.89 -5.28
CA ASN A 284 -2.03 -10.46 -5.05
C ASN A 284 -3.09 -9.88 -6.00
N TYR A 285 -2.79 -8.76 -6.62
CA TYR A 285 -3.64 -8.08 -7.59
C TYR A 285 -2.82 -7.61 -8.80
N TYR A 286 -3.47 -7.56 -9.96
CA TYR A 286 -3.01 -6.88 -11.18
C TYR A 286 -4.18 -6.10 -11.77
N GLN A 287 -3.91 -5.00 -12.48
CA GLN A 287 -4.98 -4.26 -13.17
C GLN A 287 -5.84 -5.17 -14.07
N THR A 288 -5.27 -6.26 -14.55
CA THR A 288 -5.94 -7.25 -15.42
C THR A 288 -6.73 -8.32 -14.66
N THR A 289 -6.77 -8.30 -13.34
CA THR A 289 -7.54 -9.26 -12.53
C THR A 289 -9.01 -9.25 -12.94
N ASP A 290 -9.56 -10.44 -13.32
CA ASP A 290 -10.89 -10.55 -13.90
C ASP A 290 -11.98 -10.73 -12.83
N THR A 291 -12.30 -9.62 -12.13
CA THR A 291 -13.48 -9.51 -11.26
C THR A 291 -14.33 -8.31 -11.68
N GLU A 292 -15.62 -8.34 -11.37
CA GLU A 292 -16.50 -7.18 -11.65
C GLU A 292 -16.10 -5.98 -10.81
N LYS A 293 -15.69 -6.19 -9.56
CA LYS A 293 -15.21 -5.13 -8.67
C LYS A 293 -13.95 -4.45 -9.20
N ASN A 294 -13.04 -5.23 -9.80
CA ASN A 294 -11.86 -4.66 -10.41
C ASN A 294 -12.21 -3.78 -11.63
N LYS A 295 -13.15 -4.21 -12.45
CA LYS A 295 -13.61 -3.40 -13.60
C LYS A 295 -14.17 -2.05 -13.13
N GLU A 296 -15.00 -2.06 -12.08
CA GLU A 296 -15.55 -0.85 -11.46
C GLU A 296 -14.43 0.05 -10.92
N PHE A 297 -13.48 -0.51 -10.17
CA PHE A 297 -12.34 0.23 -9.60
C PHE A 297 -11.44 0.86 -10.68
N VAL A 298 -11.02 0.07 -11.67
CA VAL A 298 -10.15 0.56 -12.76
C VAL A 298 -10.85 1.66 -13.58
N GLU A 299 -12.16 1.49 -13.88
CA GLU A 299 -12.95 2.52 -14.58
C GLU A 299 -13.02 3.82 -13.76
N ALA A 300 -13.34 3.74 -12.47
CA ALA A 300 -13.43 4.89 -11.58
C ALA A 300 -12.07 5.60 -11.42
N TYR A 301 -10.99 4.83 -11.22
CA TYR A 301 -9.65 5.36 -11.09
C TYR A 301 -9.21 6.13 -12.35
N LYS A 302 -9.40 5.54 -13.53
CA LYS A 302 -9.08 6.17 -14.81
C LYS A 302 -9.97 7.38 -15.13
N ALA A 303 -11.25 7.31 -14.80
CA ALA A 303 -12.16 8.43 -14.98
C ALA A 303 -11.73 9.65 -14.17
N LYS A 304 -11.19 9.44 -12.97
CA LYS A 304 -10.74 10.53 -12.09
C LYS A 304 -9.34 11.03 -12.43
N TYR A 305 -8.39 10.14 -12.66
CA TYR A 305 -6.97 10.48 -12.76
C TYR A 305 -6.42 10.48 -14.18
N GLY A 306 -7.17 9.95 -15.16
CA GLY A 306 -6.82 9.93 -16.57
C GLY A 306 -6.72 8.50 -17.15
N GLU A 307 -7.05 8.37 -18.42
CA GLU A 307 -7.11 7.08 -19.14
C GLU A 307 -5.75 6.35 -19.19
N ASP A 308 -4.64 7.11 -19.13
CA ASP A 308 -3.29 6.56 -19.16
C ASP A 308 -2.79 6.08 -17.78
N ARG A 309 -3.59 6.31 -16.71
CA ARG A 309 -3.23 5.85 -15.36
C ARG A 309 -3.50 4.36 -15.20
N VAL A 310 -2.68 3.73 -14.40
CA VAL A 310 -2.78 2.31 -14.05
C VAL A 310 -3.11 2.12 -12.58
N THR A 311 -3.62 0.96 -12.25
CA THR A 311 -3.82 0.48 -10.89
C THR A 311 -2.85 -0.66 -10.61
N SER A 312 -2.43 -0.81 -9.36
CA SER A 312 -1.47 -1.81 -8.90
C SER A 312 -1.91 -2.43 -7.59
N ASP A 313 -1.24 -3.51 -7.17
CA ASP A 313 -1.54 -4.19 -5.90
C ASP A 313 -1.52 -3.22 -4.70
N PRO A 314 -0.47 -2.39 -4.47
CA PRO A 314 -0.50 -1.48 -3.33
C PRO A 314 -1.57 -0.39 -3.42
N ALA A 315 -1.91 0.05 -4.63
CA ALA A 315 -2.98 1.03 -4.83
C ALA A 315 -4.36 0.41 -4.55
N GLU A 316 -4.56 -0.81 -5.01
CA GLU A 316 -5.79 -1.57 -4.72
C GLU A 316 -5.92 -1.88 -3.23
N ALA A 317 -4.87 -2.36 -2.57
CA ALA A 317 -4.88 -2.63 -1.14
C ALA A 317 -5.14 -1.36 -0.30
N ALA A 318 -4.70 -0.21 -0.76
CA ALA A 318 -4.97 1.09 -0.14
C ALA A 318 -6.44 1.52 -0.30
N TYR A 319 -7.01 1.32 -1.50
CA TYR A 319 -8.44 1.49 -1.74
C TYR A 319 -9.27 0.61 -0.81
N ASP A 320 -8.91 -0.66 -0.71
CA ASP A 320 -9.57 -1.63 0.16
C ASP A 320 -9.42 -1.31 1.64
N ALA A 321 -8.29 -0.74 2.06
CA ALA A 321 -8.06 -0.32 3.43
C ALA A 321 -9.12 0.68 3.90
N VAL A 322 -9.49 1.65 3.06
CA VAL A 322 -10.52 2.65 3.37
C VAL A 322 -11.90 1.99 3.49
N TYR A 323 -12.23 1.07 2.59
CA TYR A 323 -13.49 0.33 2.65
C TYR A 323 -13.55 -0.64 3.83
N MET A 324 -12.44 -1.29 4.18
CA MET A 324 -12.35 -2.17 5.34
C MET A 324 -12.52 -1.38 6.64
N TRP A 325 -11.86 -0.21 6.76
CA TRP A 325 -12.05 0.70 7.88
C TRP A 325 -13.50 1.15 8.01
N LYS A 326 -14.14 1.55 6.90
CA LYS A 326 -15.57 1.88 6.88
C LYS A 326 -16.42 0.72 7.40
N ALA A 327 -16.19 -0.48 6.88
CA ALA A 327 -16.94 -1.67 7.28
C ALA A 327 -16.74 -1.99 8.77
N ALA A 328 -15.51 -1.83 9.29
CA ALA A 328 -15.19 -2.02 10.70
C ALA A 328 -15.91 -0.98 11.59
N CYS A 329 -15.88 0.31 11.22
CA CYS A 329 -16.61 1.37 11.92
C CYS A 329 -18.11 1.12 11.94
N GLU A 330 -18.68 0.71 10.82
CA GLU A 330 -20.14 0.41 10.72
C GLU A 330 -20.52 -0.82 11.55
N LYS A 331 -19.67 -1.86 11.58
CA LYS A 331 -19.86 -3.04 12.43
C LYS A 331 -19.75 -2.69 13.92
N ALA A 332 -18.78 -1.84 14.28
CA ALA A 332 -18.59 -1.33 15.64
C ALA A 332 -19.66 -0.33 16.07
N GLY A 333 -20.21 0.45 15.14
CA GLY A 333 -21.07 1.61 15.42
C GLY A 333 -20.27 2.77 16.05
N SER A 334 -18.96 2.82 15.84
CA SER A 334 -18.02 3.72 16.52
C SER A 334 -16.83 4.02 15.61
N PHE A 335 -16.12 5.13 15.89
CA PHE A 335 -14.81 5.46 15.34
C PHE A 335 -13.68 5.24 16.37
N ASP A 336 -14.03 4.81 17.57
CA ASP A 336 -13.04 4.52 18.61
C ASP A 336 -12.14 3.36 18.19
N THR A 337 -10.83 3.53 18.38
CA THR A 337 -9.83 2.57 17.91
C THR A 337 -10.02 1.16 18.47
N GLU A 338 -10.39 1.04 19.76
CA GLU A 338 -10.59 -0.27 20.39
C GLU A 338 -11.82 -0.97 19.80
N ASP A 339 -12.94 -0.24 19.65
CA ASP A 339 -14.17 -0.76 19.05
C ASP A 339 -13.96 -1.20 17.61
N VAL A 340 -13.23 -0.37 16.81
CA VAL A 340 -12.89 -0.68 15.41
C VAL A 340 -12.00 -1.92 15.33
N ARG A 341 -10.99 -2.02 16.18
CA ARG A 341 -10.08 -3.17 16.26
C ARG A 341 -10.83 -4.46 16.59
N GLU A 342 -11.72 -4.46 17.57
CA GLU A 342 -12.55 -5.62 17.91
C GLU A 342 -13.47 -6.03 16.76
N ALA A 343 -13.94 -5.07 15.97
CA ALA A 343 -14.80 -5.34 14.82
C ALA A 343 -14.04 -5.96 13.63
N LEU A 344 -12.71 -5.89 13.58
CA LEU A 344 -11.93 -6.44 12.46
C LEU A 344 -11.94 -7.98 12.42
N ASP A 345 -12.03 -8.66 13.55
CA ASP A 345 -11.96 -10.13 13.60
C ASP A 345 -13.00 -10.80 12.69
N GLY A 346 -12.52 -11.53 11.69
CA GLY A 346 -13.32 -12.22 10.69
C GLY A 346 -14.12 -11.27 9.76
N LEU A 347 -13.80 -9.97 9.77
CA LEU A 347 -14.43 -9.03 8.85
C LEU A 347 -13.98 -9.27 7.42
N SER A 348 -14.94 -9.37 6.50
CA SER A 348 -14.68 -9.62 5.08
C SER A 348 -15.33 -8.52 4.24
N ILE A 349 -14.66 -8.17 3.13
CA ILE A 349 -15.22 -7.33 2.07
C ILE A 349 -14.98 -7.97 0.69
N ASP A 350 -15.83 -7.62 -0.26
CA ASP A 350 -15.60 -7.93 -1.68
C ASP A 350 -14.74 -6.82 -2.28
N ALA A 351 -13.50 -7.15 -2.59
CA ALA A 351 -12.46 -6.27 -3.09
C ALA A 351 -12.21 -6.46 -4.61
N PRO A 352 -11.50 -5.56 -5.29
CA PRO A 352 -11.07 -5.76 -6.68
C PRO A 352 -10.25 -7.04 -6.88
N GLU A 353 -9.40 -7.42 -5.94
CA GLU A 353 -8.65 -8.71 -6.00
C GLU A 353 -9.52 -9.95 -5.74
N GLY A 354 -10.70 -9.78 -5.18
CA GLY A 354 -11.60 -10.84 -4.71
C GLY A 354 -12.01 -10.62 -3.25
N THR A 355 -12.63 -11.61 -2.61
CA THR A 355 -13.00 -11.48 -1.19
C THR A 355 -11.75 -11.55 -0.32
N ILE A 356 -11.55 -10.55 0.52
CA ILE A 356 -10.50 -10.49 1.55
C ILE A 356 -11.11 -10.55 2.94
N THR A 357 -10.42 -11.17 3.89
CA THR A 357 -10.88 -11.36 5.26
C THR A 357 -9.76 -11.07 6.25
N VAL A 358 -10.06 -10.33 7.31
CA VAL A 358 -9.10 -10.01 8.37
C VAL A 358 -8.95 -11.19 9.32
N ASP A 359 -7.71 -11.61 9.58
CA ASP A 359 -7.34 -12.48 10.69
C ASP A 359 -7.20 -11.62 11.97
N GLY A 360 -8.13 -11.77 12.89
CA GLY A 360 -8.17 -10.99 14.13
C GLY A 360 -7.04 -11.31 15.11
N GLU A 361 -6.30 -12.42 14.94
CA GLU A 361 -5.18 -12.77 15.82
C GLU A 361 -3.94 -11.90 15.54
N ASN A 362 -3.74 -11.51 14.25
CA ASN A 362 -2.53 -10.82 13.82
C ASN A 362 -2.79 -9.57 12.96
N GLN A 363 -4.06 -9.28 12.66
CA GLN A 363 -4.52 -8.13 11.84
C GLN A 363 -3.96 -8.08 10.41
N HIS A 364 -3.69 -9.26 9.86
CA HIS A 364 -3.40 -9.43 8.43
C HIS A 364 -4.66 -9.87 7.69
N ILE A 365 -4.61 -9.82 6.35
CA ILE A 365 -5.73 -10.26 5.52
C ILE A 365 -5.38 -11.51 4.71
N SER A 366 -6.40 -12.36 4.48
CA SER A 366 -6.29 -13.46 3.53
C SER A 366 -6.25 -12.90 2.11
N LYS A 367 -5.36 -13.40 1.24
CA LYS A 367 -5.16 -12.90 -0.12
C LYS A 367 -5.04 -14.04 -1.13
N THR A 368 -5.52 -13.82 -2.35
CA THR A 368 -5.23 -14.71 -3.47
C THR A 368 -3.80 -14.47 -3.94
N VAL A 369 -2.97 -15.49 -3.91
CA VAL A 369 -1.58 -15.39 -4.40
C VAL A 369 -1.56 -15.46 -5.91
N ARG A 370 -0.85 -14.54 -6.57
CA ARG A 370 -0.73 -14.49 -8.02
C ARG A 370 0.72 -14.32 -8.47
N ILE A 371 1.08 -14.99 -9.55
CA ILE A 371 2.29 -14.72 -10.32
C ILE A 371 1.85 -14.13 -11.64
N GLY A 372 2.44 -13.01 -12.03
CA GLY A 372 2.16 -12.29 -13.26
C GLY A 372 3.35 -12.19 -14.18
N GLU A 373 3.08 -12.06 -15.47
CA GLU A 373 4.04 -11.79 -16.53
C GLU A 373 3.77 -10.41 -17.13
N ILE A 374 4.80 -9.59 -17.26
CA ILE A 374 4.72 -8.28 -17.89
C ILE A 374 4.66 -8.48 -19.42
N ARG A 375 3.67 -7.85 -20.09
CA ARG A 375 3.48 -7.95 -21.55
C ARG A 375 3.78 -6.67 -22.29
N GLU A 376 3.78 -6.76 -23.62
CA GLU A 376 4.11 -5.66 -24.55
C GLU A 376 3.21 -4.42 -24.39
N ASP A 377 1.96 -4.61 -23.98
CA ASP A 377 1.01 -3.52 -23.73
C ASP A 377 1.27 -2.75 -22.43
N GLY A 378 2.26 -3.17 -21.65
CA GLY A 378 2.65 -2.54 -20.39
C GLY A 378 1.79 -2.94 -19.19
N LEU A 379 0.95 -3.96 -19.36
CA LEU A 379 0.16 -4.54 -18.29
C LEU A 379 0.77 -5.87 -17.81
N ILE A 380 0.36 -6.28 -16.62
CA ILE A 380 0.75 -7.54 -16.01
C ILE A 380 -0.42 -8.52 -16.12
N TYR A 381 -0.14 -9.71 -16.58
CA TYR A 381 -1.15 -10.76 -16.74
C TYR A 381 -0.84 -11.96 -15.86
N GLU A 382 -1.84 -12.43 -15.15
CA GLU A 382 -1.74 -13.64 -14.33
C GLU A 382 -1.32 -14.85 -15.15
N VAL A 383 -0.29 -15.55 -14.68
CA VAL A 383 0.20 -16.84 -15.24
C VAL A 383 0.02 -17.98 -14.25
N SER A 384 -0.17 -17.66 -12.97
CA SER A 384 -0.52 -18.62 -11.92
C SER A 384 -1.28 -17.90 -10.81
N ALA A 385 -2.25 -18.58 -10.22
CA ALA A 385 -2.95 -18.12 -9.02
C ALA A 385 -3.39 -19.28 -8.15
N THR A 386 -3.61 -19.02 -6.86
CA THR A 386 -4.24 -19.98 -5.96
C THR A 386 -5.76 -20.03 -6.20
N ASP A 387 -6.37 -21.20 -6.04
CA ASP A 387 -7.81 -21.42 -6.24
C ASP A 387 -8.69 -20.67 -5.20
N SER A 388 -8.09 -20.25 -4.09
CA SER A 388 -8.75 -19.54 -3.00
C SER A 388 -7.75 -18.66 -2.26
N PRO A 389 -8.22 -17.63 -1.52
CA PRO A 389 -7.35 -16.84 -0.66
C PRO A 389 -6.54 -17.72 0.31
N VAL A 390 -5.30 -17.32 0.55
CA VAL A 390 -4.36 -17.95 1.48
C VAL A 390 -4.38 -17.16 2.78
N ASP A 391 -4.52 -17.86 3.91
CA ASP A 391 -4.45 -17.23 5.23
C ASP A 391 -3.02 -16.73 5.50
N PRO A 392 -2.86 -15.59 6.20
CA PRO A 392 -1.54 -15.03 6.47
C PRO A 392 -0.77 -15.86 7.50
N ASP A 393 0.52 -16.12 7.22
CA ASP A 393 1.49 -16.64 8.19
C ASP A 393 2.71 -15.71 8.24
N PRO A 394 2.61 -14.57 8.94
CA PRO A 394 3.67 -13.58 8.95
C PRO A 394 4.99 -14.08 9.58
N TYR A 395 4.95 -15.15 10.35
CA TYR A 395 6.12 -15.74 11.00
C TYR A 395 6.60 -17.06 10.37
N LEU A 396 5.95 -17.49 9.28
CA LEU A 396 6.23 -18.75 8.57
C LEU A 396 6.27 -19.97 9.49
N THR A 397 5.42 -19.99 10.51
CA THR A 397 5.36 -21.05 11.51
C THR A 397 4.80 -22.36 10.97
N THR A 398 4.11 -22.31 9.84
CA THR A 398 3.56 -23.47 9.14
C THR A 398 4.55 -24.12 8.16
N TYR A 399 5.75 -23.55 7.99
CA TYR A 399 6.79 -24.01 7.07
C TYR A 399 7.95 -24.65 7.85
N ASP A 400 8.08 -25.99 7.80
CA ASP A 400 9.11 -26.74 8.52
C ASP A 400 10.52 -26.22 8.22
N TRP A 401 10.82 -25.91 6.94
CA TRP A 401 12.12 -25.38 6.54
C TRP A 401 12.44 -24.01 7.18
N ALA A 402 11.43 -23.14 7.34
CA ALA A 402 11.63 -21.83 7.97
C ALA A 402 11.90 -21.97 9.48
N VAL A 403 11.16 -22.87 10.12
CA VAL A 403 11.34 -23.20 11.55
C VAL A 403 12.71 -23.83 11.79
N GLU A 404 13.13 -24.81 10.96
CA GLU A 404 14.42 -25.46 11.05
C GLU A 404 15.60 -24.53 10.79
N ALA A 405 15.47 -23.62 9.83
CA ALA A 405 16.46 -22.59 9.54
C ALA A 405 16.52 -21.48 10.59
N GLY A 406 15.54 -21.42 11.50
CA GLY A 406 15.46 -20.39 12.53
C GLY A 406 15.25 -19.00 11.93
N VAL A 407 14.42 -18.89 10.90
CA VAL A 407 14.03 -17.60 10.29
C VAL A 407 13.42 -16.71 11.37
N GLN A 408 14.05 -15.58 11.63
CA GLN A 408 13.68 -14.66 12.70
C GLN A 408 13.79 -13.21 12.22
N PRO A 409 13.09 -12.25 12.86
CA PRO A 409 13.23 -10.85 12.54
C PRO A 409 14.70 -10.39 12.57
N LEU A 410 15.10 -9.57 11.61
CA LEU A 410 16.35 -8.81 11.73
C LEU A 410 16.09 -7.63 12.69
N GLU A 411 16.94 -7.50 13.73
CA GLU A 411 16.87 -6.41 14.70
C GLU A 411 17.18 -5.05 14.08
#